data_13780be5223093ccc14c17bce96d623b
#
_entry.id   13780be5223093ccc14c17bce96d623b
#
_cell.length_a   1.000
_cell.length_b   1.000
_cell.length_c   1.000
_cell.angle_alpha   90.00
_cell.angle_beta   90.00
_cell.angle_gamma   90.00
#
_symmetry.space_group_name_H-M   'P 1'
#
loop_
_entity.id
_entity.type
_entity.pdbx_description
1 polymer ?
#
loop_
_entity_poly.entity_id
_entity_poly.type
_entity_poly.pdbx_seq_one_letter_code
_entity_poly.pdbx_strand_id
1 'polypeptide(L)'
;MNYRLPIMLLVATLSSTGLKAADNVEKPTFSKVTIPTTSNMFQGNHAFADMNADGKMDLLVKGRNLDNGWNPEAFALISTGQSLATKISFEISNGWHKVVTPIDYNNDGYPDMLLSASRGAELYRNDQGKKMVKVSNFAIEDLELDNDDNKEIRYTGLVAVADFNADGWQDIATFDKSGNPVLYLNNQGTGSFIKKDNSGLAAQRNGTLAAADFNNDGHIDLAVSGWSDSAGGTYLSVYKNNGDGTFTDIKADTSAGGSVAGTEKGDIMWIDANADGLMDLFVTGASSLYSWNSKALLYLNKGNNTFTKHTTDFVGVKKSGAAWCDLNNDGTTDIIYAGETQDGKAKTVVALGKKDGSFEVYDNLLSGVRSGAAVSIFDYNANGSAEVVCMGWGDNEKFAVYTDANLKTLNTRPTAPTNLQIQNEADGALLTWNAGTDRETPVAALRYNVFIKLKNGQVFTMIPANITTGSLIIPNVNNAIATRSFKVKASASDIESWGVQTIDQAKSTSSFAVAQTTGISNTTVQEGNADITFTQNGFQINATQDAHIYLYDVAGNLLEQQTIKNNTSYTSHLPKGVYILKVQTNKKNQTFKVISK
;
A
#
# COMPACT_ATOMS: atom_id res chain seq x y z
N MET A 1 -49.45 62.50 10.89
CA MET A 1 -49.33 61.36 11.82
C MET A 1 -49.20 60.10 10.94
N ASN A 2 -47.99 59.64 10.72
CA ASN A 2 -47.71 58.43 9.89
C ASN A 2 -47.37 57.31 10.84
N TYR A 3 -48.24 56.33 11.00
CA TYR A 3 -47.97 55.09 11.70
C TYR A 3 -47.33 54.11 10.72
N ARG A 4 -46.05 53.72 10.96
CA ARG A 4 -45.40 52.57 10.33
C ARG A 4 -45.63 51.35 11.23
N LEU A 5 -46.26 50.30 10.71
CA LEU A 5 -46.31 48.98 11.30
C LEU A 5 -44.91 48.25 11.03
N PRO A 6 -44.38 47.55 12.05
CA PRO A 6 -43.22 46.69 11.81
C PRO A 6 -43.66 45.36 11.18
N ILE A 7 -43.01 44.98 10.08
CA ILE A 7 -43.14 43.65 9.48
C ILE A 7 -42.34 42.69 10.36
N MET A 8 -43.03 41.79 11.03
CA MET A 8 -42.43 40.69 11.80
C MET A 8 -42.08 39.58 10.81
N LEU A 9 -40.78 39.40 10.53
CA LEU A 9 -40.26 38.31 9.71
C LEU A 9 -40.26 37.02 10.55
N LEU A 10 -41.20 36.11 10.28
CA LEU A 10 -41.27 34.80 10.90
C LEU A 10 -40.23 33.90 10.22
N VAL A 11 -39.05 33.71 10.84
CA VAL A 11 -38.07 32.72 10.41
C VAL A 11 -38.57 31.36 10.91
N ALA A 12 -39.17 30.59 10.01
CA ALA A 12 -39.43 29.18 10.25
C ALA A 12 -38.12 28.39 10.15
N THR A 13 -37.56 28.01 11.28
CA THR A 13 -36.50 26.99 11.35
C THR A 13 -37.15 25.64 11.04
N LEU A 14 -37.04 25.21 9.80
CA LEU A 14 -37.23 23.79 9.46
C LEU A 14 -36.08 23.00 10.08
N SER A 15 -36.33 22.41 11.25
CA SER A 15 -35.51 21.30 11.74
C SER A 15 -35.77 20.10 10.83
N SER A 16 -34.90 19.90 9.84
CA SER A 16 -34.84 18.64 9.15
C SER A 16 -34.29 17.59 10.13
N THR A 17 -35.17 16.95 10.88
CA THR A 17 -34.89 15.62 11.42
C THR A 17 -34.90 14.67 10.23
N GLY A 18 -33.82 14.67 9.48
CA GLY A 18 -33.53 13.56 8.60
C GLY A 18 -33.40 12.32 9.48
N LEU A 19 -34.36 11.40 9.37
CA LEU A 19 -34.11 10.03 9.79
C LEU A 19 -32.84 9.60 9.02
N LYS A 20 -31.69 9.53 9.73
CA LYS A 20 -30.56 8.76 9.24
C LYS A 20 -31.12 7.33 9.03
N ALA A 21 -31.21 6.89 7.78
CA ALA A 21 -31.35 5.47 7.52
C ALA A 21 -30.23 4.81 8.33
N ALA A 22 -30.57 3.88 9.19
CA ALA A 22 -29.57 3.06 9.83
C ALA A 22 -28.82 2.37 8.69
N ASP A 23 -27.52 2.64 8.57
CA ASP A 23 -26.66 1.90 7.64
C ASP A 23 -26.70 0.46 8.12
N ASN A 24 -27.58 -0.35 7.52
CA ASN A 24 -27.62 -1.78 7.74
C ASN A 24 -26.39 -2.35 7.02
N VAL A 25 -25.30 -2.46 7.74
CA VAL A 25 -24.11 -3.18 7.28
C VAL A 25 -24.53 -4.63 7.08
N GLU A 26 -24.43 -5.12 5.86
CA GLU A 26 -24.83 -6.50 5.56
C GLU A 26 -23.82 -7.47 6.21
N LYS A 27 -24.35 -8.39 7.00
CA LYS A 27 -23.54 -9.42 7.66
C LYS A 27 -22.93 -10.36 6.62
N PRO A 28 -21.59 -10.50 6.53
CA PRO A 28 -20.96 -11.37 5.55
C PRO A 28 -21.24 -12.84 5.83
N THR A 29 -21.29 -13.64 4.76
CA THR A 29 -21.45 -15.10 4.81
C THR A 29 -20.25 -15.75 4.17
N PHE A 30 -19.27 -16.10 4.98
CA PHE A 30 -18.05 -16.70 4.49
C PHE A 30 -18.22 -18.16 4.07
N SER A 31 -17.70 -18.49 2.89
CA SER A 31 -17.49 -19.85 2.42
C SER A 31 -16.01 -20.12 2.22
N LYS A 32 -15.62 -21.38 2.43
CA LYS A 32 -14.23 -21.78 2.29
C LYS A 32 -13.85 -21.99 0.83
N VAL A 33 -12.73 -21.42 0.42
CA VAL A 33 -12.13 -21.63 -0.89
C VAL A 33 -11.34 -22.94 -0.89
N THR A 34 -11.53 -23.77 -1.91
CA THR A 34 -10.73 -24.99 -2.09
C THR A 34 -9.35 -24.64 -2.60
N ILE A 35 -8.31 -25.06 -1.89
CA ILE A 35 -6.91 -24.84 -2.23
C ILE A 35 -6.15 -26.18 -2.30
N PRO A 36 -5.07 -26.29 -3.13
CA PRO A 36 -4.34 -27.55 -3.34
C PRO A 36 -3.31 -27.82 -2.21
N THR A 37 -3.73 -27.69 -0.96
CA THR A 37 -2.89 -27.95 0.21
C THR A 37 -3.74 -28.35 1.41
N THR A 38 -3.09 -28.81 2.48
CA THR A 38 -3.76 -29.19 3.72
C THR A 38 -4.20 -27.96 4.53
N SER A 39 -5.28 -28.10 5.30
CA SER A 39 -5.70 -27.15 6.33
C SER A 39 -4.88 -27.23 7.63
N ASN A 40 -3.86 -28.10 7.69
CA ASN A 40 -3.04 -28.38 8.87
C ASN A 40 -1.71 -27.61 8.90
N MET A 41 -1.60 -26.52 8.13
CA MET A 41 -0.50 -25.56 8.22
C MET A 41 -0.70 -24.60 9.40
N PHE A 42 0.34 -24.36 10.19
CA PHE A 42 0.28 -23.45 11.35
C PHE A 42 1.67 -22.95 11.76
N GLN A 43 1.75 -22.12 12.77
CA GLN A 43 3.00 -21.54 13.27
C GLN A 43 3.85 -20.93 12.13
N GLY A 44 3.21 -20.16 11.30
CA GLY A 44 3.82 -19.55 10.14
C GLY A 44 3.20 -18.21 9.81
N ASN A 45 3.42 -17.78 8.60
CA ASN A 45 2.85 -16.57 8.03
C ASN A 45 2.56 -16.79 6.54
N HIS A 46 1.82 -15.88 5.97
CA HIS A 46 1.49 -15.85 4.55
C HIS A 46 1.45 -14.41 4.04
N ALA A 47 1.60 -14.24 2.75
CA ALA A 47 1.53 -12.94 2.07
C ALA A 47 1.06 -13.11 0.63
N PHE A 48 0.45 -12.07 0.09
CA PHE A 48 0.15 -12.00 -1.34
C PHE A 48 1.29 -11.34 -2.12
N ALA A 49 1.59 -11.85 -3.30
CA ALA A 49 2.50 -11.25 -4.28
C ALA A 49 2.29 -11.88 -5.65
N ASP A 50 2.48 -11.13 -6.73
CA ASP A 50 2.45 -11.63 -8.12
C ASP A 50 3.80 -12.29 -8.46
N MET A 51 3.97 -13.57 -8.08
CA MET A 51 5.24 -14.29 -8.16
C MET A 51 5.75 -14.54 -9.57
N ASN A 52 4.84 -14.60 -10.54
CA ASN A 52 5.14 -14.92 -11.93
C ASN A 52 4.98 -13.71 -12.88
N ALA A 53 4.66 -12.54 -12.36
CA ALA A 53 4.42 -11.28 -13.09
C ALA A 53 3.31 -11.40 -14.16
N ASP A 54 2.25 -12.19 -13.88
CA ASP A 54 1.10 -12.35 -14.77
C ASP A 54 -0.05 -11.36 -14.47
N GLY A 55 0.13 -10.49 -13.48
CA GLY A 55 -0.82 -9.48 -13.04
C GLY A 55 -1.89 -9.99 -12.08
N LYS A 56 -1.72 -11.22 -11.54
CA LYS A 56 -2.61 -11.81 -10.54
C LYS A 56 -1.83 -12.10 -9.26
N MET A 57 -2.50 -11.93 -8.14
CA MET A 57 -1.86 -12.17 -6.85
C MET A 57 -1.84 -13.66 -6.51
N ASP A 58 -0.65 -14.15 -6.23
CA ASP A 58 -0.41 -15.48 -5.71
C ASP A 58 -0.36 -15.43 -4.17
N LEU A 59 -0.56 -16.56 -3.52
CA LEU A 59 -0.50 -16.68 -2.06
C LEU A 59 0.78 -17.42 -1.65
N LEU A 60 1.71 -16.69 -1.06
CA LEU A 60 2.90 -17.20 -0.41
C LEU A 60 2.53 -17.74 0.97
N VAL A 61 2.98 -18.94 1.29
CA VAL A 61 2.71 -19.59 2.57
C VAL A 61 3.99 -20.20 3.12
N LYS A 62 4.27 -19.96 4.38
CA LYS A 62 5.29 -20.65 5.14
C LYS A 62 4.77 -21.02 6.51
N GLY A 63 5.03 -22.24 6.95
CA GLY A 63 4.58 -22.72 8.24
C GLY A 63 5.02 -24.15 8.48
N ARG A 64 4.52 -24.75 9.54
CA ARG A 64 4.70 -26.17 9.87
C ARG A 64 3.49 -26.96 9.40
N ASN A 65 3.75 -28.08 8.79
CA ASN A 65 2.70 -28.98 8.31
C ASN A 65 2.57 -30.18 9.25
N LEU A 66 1.43 -30.29 9.91
CA LEU A 66 1.12 -31.44 10.80
C LEU A 66 1.10 -32.76 10.05
N ASP A 67 0.60 -32.76 8.81
CA ASP A 67 0.48 -33.99 8.01
C ASP A 67 1.85 -34.48 7.52
N ASN A 68 2.87 -33.61 7.53
CA ASN A 68 4.25 -33.94 7.20
C ASN A 68 5.16 -33.99 8.43
N GLY A 69 4.67 -34.54 9.53
CA GLY A 69 5.48 -34.75 10.75
C GLY A 69 6.00 -33.47 11.39
N TRP A 70 5.27 -32.36 11.29
CA TRP A 70 5.63 -31.05 11.83
C TRP A 70 6.80 -30.36 11.10
N ASN A 71 7.18 -30.85 9.94
CA ASN A 71 8.27 -30.25 9.16
C ASN A 71 7.86 -28.86 8.62
N PRO A 72 8.78 -27.91 8.55
CA PRO A 72 8.53 -26.63 7.93
C PRO A 72 8.35 -26.79 6.40
N GLU A 73 7.39 -26.08 5.86
CA GLU A 73 7.16 -25.97 4.41
C GLU A 73 7.04 -24.50 4.01
N ALA A 74 7.56 -24.17 2.82
CA ALA A 74 7.26 -22.92 2.14
C ALA A 74 6.85 -23.20 0.70
N PHE A 75 5.82 -22.51 0.24
CA PHE A 75 5.30 -22.65 -1.12
C PHE A 75 4.53 -21.41 -1.55
N ALA A 76 4.35 -21.26 -2.85
CA ALA A 76 3.36 -20.36 -3.42
C ALA A 76 2.17 -21.17 -3.96
N LEU A 77 0.97 -20.64 -3.76
CA LEU A 77 -0.23 -21.07 -4.47
C LEU A 77 -0.47 -20.09 -5.60
N ILE A 78 -0.24 -20.53 -6.82
CA ILE A 78 -0.32 -19.69 -8.01
C ILE A 78 -1.78 -19.49 -8.41
N SER A 79 -2.14 -18.23 -8.61
CA SER A 79 -3.47 -17.82 -9.04
C SER A 79 -3.67 -18.03 -10.54
N THR A 80 -4.80 -18.61 -10.90
CA THR A 80 -5.27 -18.64 -12.30
C THR A 80 -6.14 -17.43 -12.65
N GLY A 81 -6.40 -16.55 -11.67
CA GLY A 81 -7.40 -15.50 -11.74
C GLY A 81 -8.84 -16.00 -11.46
N GLN A 82 -9.02 -17.27 -11.13
CA GLN A 82 -10.28 -17.87 -10.66
C GLN A 82 -10.07 -18.73 -9.42
N SER A 83 -8.89 -19.30 -9.26
CA SER A 83 -8.56 -20.19 -8.15
C SER A 83 -7.06 -20.17 -7.87
N LEU A 84 -6.68 -20.51 -6.64
CA LEU A 84 -5.32 -20.81 -6.23
C LEU A 84 -5.05 -22.30 -6.56
N ALA A 85 -4.62 -22.59 -7.79
CA ALA A 85 -4.68 -23.96 -8.33
C ALA A 85 -3.36 -24.73 -8.28
N THR A 86 -2.22 -24.06 -8.40
CA THR A 86 -0.92 -24.72 -8.52
C THR A 86 -0.05 -24.42 -7.30
N LYS A 87 0.44 -25.48 -6.64
CA LYS A 87 1.40 -25.36 -5.53
C LYS A 87 2.80 -25.47 -6.07
N ILE A 88 3.64 -24.44 -5.86
CA ILE A 88 5.06 -24.44 -6.13
C ILE A 88 5.80 -24.44 -4.78
N SER A 89 6.49 -25.53 -4.45
CA SER A 89 7.25 -25.64 -3.20
C SER A 89 8.65 -25.03 -3.37
N PHE A 90 9.14 -24.41 -2.31
CA PHE A 90 10.48 -23.83 -2.26
C PHE A 90 11.37 -24.66 -1.33
N GLU A 91 12.62 -24.82 -1.72
CA GLU A 91 13.64 -25.36 -0.82
C GLU A 91 14.03 -24.26 0.16
N ILE A 92 13.74 -24.48 1.44
CA ILE A 92 14.09 -23.56 2.52
C ILE A 92 14.99 -24.26 3.54
N SER A 93 15.84 -23.50 4.21
CA SER A 93 16.61 -24.03 5.32
C SER A 93 15.69 -24.50 6.44
N ASN A 94 16.04 -25.61 7.09
CA ASN A 94 15.31 -26.11 8.25
C ASN A 94 15.35 -25.09 9.40
N GLY A 95 14.20 -24.57 9.78
CA GLY A 95 14.09 -23.62 10.87
C GLY A 95 12.64 -23.31 11.23
N TRP A 96 12.43 -22.92 12.48
CA TRP A 96 11.14 -22.49 13.03
C TRP A 96 10.90 -21.05 12.61
N HIS A 97 10.15 -20.81 11.54
CA HIS A 97 10.16 -19.52 10.87
C HIS A 97 8.77 -18.95 10.68
N LYS A 98 8.61 -17.66 10.97
CA LYS A 98 7.32 -17.00 11.05
C LYS A 98 7.17 -15.79 10.13
N VAL A 99 8.24 -15.41 9.43
CA VAL A 99 8.19 -14.28 8.53
C VAL A 99 8.25 -14.76 7.09
N VAL A 100 7.26 -14.38 6.33
CA VAL A 100 7.23 -14.38 4.88
C VAL A 100 6.90 -12.96 4.48
N THR A 101 7.90 -12.23 3.97
CA THR A 101 7.72 -10.85 3.55
C THR A 101 8.19 -10.73 2.11
N PRO A 102 7.28 -10.44 1.17
CA PRO A 102 7.65 -10.10 -0.18
C PRO A 102 8.40 -8.76 -0.20
N ILE A 103 9.42 -8.66 -1.04
CA ILE A 103 10.25 -7.48 -1.29
C ILE A 103 10.72 -7.53 -2.74
N ASP A 104 10.71 -6.41 -3.45
CA ASP A 104 11.44 -6.27 -4.73
C ASP A 104 12.73 -5.51 -4.44
N TYR A 105 13.75 -6.24 -3.90
CA TYR A 105 14.96 -5.59 -3.41
C TYR A 105 15.87 -5.08 -4.54
N ASN A 106 15.71 -5.61 -5.75
CA ASN A 106 16.56 -5.29 -6.91
C ASN A 106 15.82 -4.49 -8.00
N ASN A 107 14.56 -4.11 -7.76
CA ASN A 107 13.70 -3.37 -8.68
C ASN A 107 13.58 -4.03 -10.07
N ASP A 108 13.60 -5.38 -10.13
CA ASP A 108 13.47 -6.11 -11.40
C ASP A 108 12.01 -6.43 -11.78
N GLY A 109 11.06 -6.08 -10.92
CA GLY A 109 9.63 -6.27 -11.14
C GLY A 109 9.12 -7.68 -10.84
N TYR A 110 9.93 -8.50 -10.16
CA TYR A 110 9.52 -9.79 -9.61
C TYR A 110 9.63 -9.75 -8.09
N PRO A 111 8.60 -10.17 -7.33
CA PRO A 111 8.68 -10.17 -5.89
C PRO A 111 9.67 -11.22 -5.40
N ASP A 112 10.69 -10.76 -4.70
CA ASP A 112 11.63 -11.57 -3.95
C ASP A 112 11.04 -11.93 -2.59
N MET A 113 11.70 -12.75 -1.81
CA MET A 113 11.16 -13.25 -0.55
C MET A 113 12.17 -13.17 0.57
N LEU A 114 11.84 -12.41 1.62
CA LEU A 114 12.53 -12.40 2.90
C LEU A 114 11.89 -13.43 3.82
N LEU A 115 12.67 -14.40 4.27
CA LEU A 115 12.25 -15.43 5.21
C LEU A 115 13.03 -15.30 6.51
N SER A 116 12.36 -15.41 7.65
CA SER A 116 13.08 -15.66 8.88
C SER A 116 13.71 -17.06 8.89
N ALA A 117 14.91 -17.17 9.41
CA ALA A 117 15.67 -18.41 9.54
C ALA A 117 15.94 -18.72 11.02
N SER A 118 16.43 -19.92 11.35
CA SER A 118 16.75 -20.33 12.73
C SER A 118 17.80 -19.44 13.40
N ARG A 119 18.60 -18.75 12.58
CA ARG A 119 19.55 -17.71 12.98
C ARG A 119 19.57 -16.64 11.92
N GLY A 120 18.87 -15.51 12.17
CA GLY A 120 18.81 -14.40 11.23
C GLY A 120 17.69 -14.50 10.20
N ALA A 121 17.90 -13.94 9.04
CA ALA A 121 16.98 -13.99 7.91
C ALA A 121 17.68 -14.50 6.65
N GLU A 122 16.90 -14.97 5.71
CA GLU A 122 17.33 -15.39 4.39
C GLU A 122 16.58 -14.63 3.33
N LEU A 123 17.31 -14.13 2.34
CA LEU A 123 16.73 -13.49 1.16
C LEU A 123 16.80 -14.43 -0.02
N TYR A 124 15.71 -14.59 -0.71
CA TYR A 124 15.61 -15.38 -1.93
C TYR A 124 15.19 -14.46 -3.07
N ARG A 125 16.00 -14.43 -4.12
CA ARG A 125 15.68 -13.75 -5.38
C ARG A 125 14.74 -14.60 -6.21
N ASN A 126 13.71 -13.98 -6.73
CA ASN A 126 12.84 -14.57 -7.74
C ASN A 126 13.51 -14.50 -9.13
N ASP A 127 13.81 -15.65 -9.71
CA ASP A 127 14.39 -15.74 -11.05
C ASP A 127 13.26 -15.73 -12.10
N GLN A 128 12.63 -14.56 -12.29
CA GLN A 128 11.58 -14.32 -13.29
C GLN A 128 10.40 -15.32 -13.21
N GLY A 129 9.92 -15.60 -12.00
CA GLY A 129 8.82 -16.53 -11.77
C GLY A 129 9.16 -18.01 -11.93
N LYS A 130 10.41 -18.36 -12.27
CA LYS A 130 10.82 -19.75 -12.56
C LYS A 130 11.25 -20.50 -11.32
N LYS A 131 12.00 -19.86 -10.43
CA LYS A 131 12.51 -20.43 -9.18
C LYS A 131 12.96 -19.35 -8.22
N MET A 132 13.05 -19.71 -6.95
CA MET A 132 13.67 -18.88 -5.92
C MET A 132 15.14 -19.26 -5.73
N VAL A 133 16.02 -18.26 -5.73
CA VAL A 133 17.47 -18.45 -5.62
C VAL A 133 17.96 -17.74 -4.37
N LYS A 134 18.56 -18.46 -3.42
CA LYS A 134 19.11 -17.86 -2.20
C LYS A 134 20.19 -16.84 -2.52
N VAL A 135 20.08 -15.64 -1.95
CA VAL A 135 21.06 -14.56 -2.08
C VAL A 135 22.21 -14.80 -1.10
N SER A 136 23.40 -15.11 -1.63
CA SER A 136 24.53 -15.59 -0.83
C SER A 136 25.24 -14.49 -0.03
N ASN A 137 25.15 -13.23 -0.46
CA ASN A 137 25.74 -12.07 0.20
C ASN A 137 24.76 -11.31 1.10
N PHE A 138 23.54 -11.84 1.27
CA PHE A 138 22.60 -11.34 2.23
C PHE A 138 23.06 -11.74 3.64
N ALA A 139 23.40 -10.76 4.45
CA ALA A 139 23.79 -10.95 5.83
C ALA A 139 23.09 -9.88 6.69
N ILE A 140 22.04 -10.27 7.35
CA ILE A 140 21.49 -9.54 8.48
C ILE A 140 21.85 -10.36 9.72
N GLU A 141 23.00 -10.04 10.31
CA GLU A 141 23.66 -10.89 11.32
C GLU A 141 22.91 -10.96 12.65
N ASP A 142 22.03 -10.03 12.92
CA ASP A 142 21.44 -9.86 14.26
C ASP A 142 19.96 -10.24 14.36
N LEU A 143 19.35 -10.76 13.29
CA LEU A 143 17.95 -11.16 13.29
C LEU A 143 17.75 -12.51 14.03
N GLU A 144 17.85 -12.53 15.34
CA GLU A 144 17.30 -13.63 16.12
C GLU A 144 15.81 -13.40 16.36
N LEU A 145 15.02 -13.74 15.37
CA LEU A 145 13.56 -13.73 15.46
C LEU A 145 12.99 -14.85 16.36
N ASP A 146 13.85 -15.67 16.99
CA ASP A 146 13.44 -16.84 17.76
C ASP A 146 14.43 -17.20 18.88
N ASN A 147 14.60 -16.32 19.86
CA ASN A 147 15.50 -16.56 21.00
C ASN A 147 14.76 -16.99 22.27
N ASP A 148 13.67 -17.73 22.16
CA ASP A 148 13.00 -18.27 23.33
C ASP A 148 13.15 -19.81 23.38
N ASP A 149 14.02 -20.29 24.25
CA ASP A 149 14.15 -21.72 24.62
C ASP A 149 12.81 -22.32 25.10
N ASN A 150 11.84 -21.49 25.45
CA ASN A 150 10.49 -21.86 25.83
C ASN A 150 9.52 -22.09 24.68
N LYS A 151 9.98 -22.01 23.41
CA LYS A 151 9.17 -22.29 22.20
C LYS A 151 7.89 -21.46 22.07
N GLU A 152 7.79 -20.33 22.76
CA GLU A 152 6.66 -19.43 22.56
C GLU A 152 6.81 -18.66 21.24
N ILE A 153 5.75 -18.70 20.49
CA ILE A 153 5.63 -18.19 19.13
C ILE A 153 5.77 -16.67 19.16
N ARG A 154 6.75 -16.11 18.44
CA ARG A 154 6.80 -14.69 18.15
C ARG A 154 5.83 -14.34 17.01
N TYR A 155 5.42 -13.10 16.92
CA TYR A 155 4.17 -12.65 16.33
C TYR A 155 4.38 -12.17 14.89
N THR A 156 3.30 -11.95 14.15
CA THR A 156 3.26 -11.20 12.89
C THR A 156 3.76 -9.77 13.11
N GLY A 157 4.13 -9.03 12.03
CA GLY A 157 4.57 -7.64 12.16
C GLY A 157 6.03 -7.48 12.62
N LEU A 158 6.90 -8.46 12.38
CA LEU A 158 8.32 -8.40 12.75
C LEU A 158 9.20 -7.69 11.70
N VAL A 159 8.67 -7.44 10.51
CA VAL A 159 9.39 -6.83 9.39
C VAL A 159 8.48 -5.84 8.70
N ALA A 160 8.98 -4.64 8.44
CA ALA A 160 8.41 -3.70 7.52
C ALA A 160 9.40 -3.41 6.38
N VAL A 161 8.87 -3.32 5.18
CA VAL A 161 9.62 -3.04 3.96
C VAL A 161 9.11 -1.75 3.34
N ALA A 162 10.00 -0.79 3.14
CA ALA A 162 9.73 0.48 2.46
C ALA A 162 11.05 1.15 2.07
N ASP A 163 10.99 2.15 1.21
CA ASP A 163 12.12 3.06 0.96
C ASP A 163 12.18 4.11 2.09
N PHE A 164 12.93 3.81 3.16
CA PHE A 164 13.01 4.68 4.33
C PHE A 164 13.98 5.86 4.18
N ASN A 165 14.89 5.80 3.22
CA ASN A 165 15.88 6.87 2.99
C ASN A 165 15.61 7.66 1.71
N ALA A 166 14.50 7.39 1.01
CA ALA A 166 14.08 8.02 -0.24
C ALA A 166 15.17 7.95 -1.34
N ASP A 167 15.83 6.78 -1.48
CA ASP A 167 16.80 6.50 -2.54
C ASP A 167 16.25 5.62 -3.68
N GLY A 168 15.00 5.16 -3.55
CA GLY A 168 14.29 4.35 -4.53
C GLY A 168 14.47 2.84 -4.37
N TRP A 169 15.16 2.38 -3.33
CA TRP A 169 15.34 0.96 -3.02
C TRP A 169 14.59 0.59 -1.75
N GLN A 170 13.98 -0.59 -1.75
CA GLN A 170 13.28 -1.05 -0.56
C GLN A 170 14.26 -1.48 0.54
N ASP A 171 14.13 -0.86 1.71
CA ASP A 171 14.87 -1.13 2.94
C ASP A 171 14.10 -2.07 3.86
N ILE A 172 14.74 -2.53 4.92
CA ILE A 172 14.17 -3.47 5.91
C ILE A 172 14.26 -2.86 7.30
N ALA A 173 13.10 -2.59 7.93
CA ALA A 173 12.99 -2.33 9.36
C ALA A 173 12.57 -3.60 10.09
N THR A 174 13.26 -3.96 11.18
CA THR A 174 13.05 -5.21 11.92
C THR A 174 13.61 -5.11 13.33
N PHE A 175 13.79 -6.23 14.04
CA PHE A 175 14.37 -6.28 15.37
C PHE A 175 15.70 -7.05 15.37
N ASP A 176 16.68 -6.59 16.14
CA ASP A 176 17.92 -7.30 16.38
C ASP A 176 17.75 -8.46 17.42
N LYS A 177 18.81 -9.23 17.65
CA LYS A 177 18.81 -10.33 18.64
C LYS A 177 18.48 -9.91 20.08
N SER A 178 18.69 -8.64 20.40
CA SER A 178 18.31 -8.08 21.71
C SER A 178 16.86 -7.62 21.74
N GLY A 179 16.16 -7.71 20.61
CA GLY A 179 14.78 -7.26 20.43
C GLY A 179 14.65 -5.75 20.20
N ASN A 180 15.74 -5.04 19.86
CA ASN A 180 15.67 -3.62 19.52
C ASN A 180 15.25 -3.44 18.06
N PRO A 181 14.40 -2.47 17.75
CA PRO A 181 14.10 -2.13 16.37
C PRO A 181 15.35 -1.56 15.68
N VAL A 182 15.61 -2.04 14.47
CA VAL A 182 16.77 -1.68 13.65
C VAL A 182 16.36 -1.48 12.21
N LEU A 183 17.09 -0.60 11.50
CA LEU A 183 16.93 -0.36 10.08
C LEU A 183 18.16 -0.88 9.31
N TYR A 184 17.91 -1.57 8.23
CA TYR A 184 18.90 -2.00 7.25
C TYR A 184 18.58 -1.35 5.91
N LEU A 185 19.51 -0.52 5.40
CA LEU A 185 19.40 0.14 4.12
C LEU A 185 19.86 -0.80 2.99
N ASN A 186 19.10 -0.84 1.94
CA ASN A 186 19.41 -1.60 0.73
C ASN A 186 20.63 -0.99 0.01
N ASN A 187 21.61 -1.80 -0.30
CA ASN A 187 22.78 -1.37 -1.05
C ASN A 187 22.53 -1.47 -2.57
N GLN A 188 21.63 -0.63 -3.07
CA GLN A 188 21.34 -0.47 -4.51
C GLN A 188 21.04 -1.80 -5.25
N GLY A 189 20.21 -2.64 -4.64
CA GLY A 189 19.77 -3.89 -5.26
C GLY A 189 20.81 -5.01 -5.38
N THR A 190 21.95 -4.88 -4.72
CA THR A 190 23.04 -5.89 -4.78
C THR A 190 22.74 -7.15 -3.97
N GLY A 191 21.66 -7.15 -3.18
CA GLY A 191 21.32 -8.20 -2.23
C GLY A 191 22.01 -8.08 -0.88
N SER A 192 22.87 -7.08 -0.68
CA SER A 192 23.40 -6.73 0.63
C SER A 192 22.62 -5.57 1.25
N PHE A 193 22.53 -5.58 2.57
CA PHE A 193 21.86 -4.53 3.35
C PHE A 193 22.80 -4.02 4.44
N ILE A 194 22.81 -2.72 4.65
CA ILE A 194 23.73 -2.05 5.57
C ILE A 194 22.94 -1.54 6.76
N LYS A 195 23.31 -1.97 7.97
CA LYS A 195 22.68 -1.48 9.21
C LYS A 195 22.89 0.02 9.33
N LYS A 196 21.80 0.75 9.54
CA LYS A 196 21.83 2.19 9.78
C LYS A 196 22.17 2.47 11.23
N ASP A 197 23.37 2.94 11.49
CA ASP A 197 23.77 3.40 12.81
C ASP A 197 23.05 4.71 13.17
N ASN A 198 22.74 4.87 14.45
CA ASN A 198 22.08 6.08 14.97
C ASN A 198 20.75 6.40 14.24
N SER A 199 19.97 5.37 13.93
CA SER A 199 18.67 5.54 13.26
C SER A 199 17.63 6.29 14.12
N GLY A 200 17.87 6.48 15.43
CA GLY A 200 16.93 7.13 16.34
C GLY A 200 15.85 6.20 16.92
N LEU A 201 15.84 4.92 16.53
CA LEU A 201 14.93 3.93 17.08
C LEU A 201 15.36 3.51 18.49
N ALA A 202 14.43 3.54 19.45
CA ALA A 202 14.70 3.20 20.85
C ALA A 202 14.41 1.71 21.12
N ALA A 203 15.09 1.16 22.14
CA ALA A 203 14.97 -0.25 22.52
C ALA A 203 13.57 -0.62 22.99
N GLN A 204 12.97 -1.61 22.32
CA GLN A 204 11.68 -2.21 22.66
C GLN A 204 11.71 -3.69 22.30
N ARG A 205 11.56 -4.57 23.28
CA ARG A 205 11.60 -6.04 23.05
C ARG A 205 10.22 -6.67 22.98
N ASN A 206 10.13 -7.87 22.42
CA ASN A 206 8.88 -8.62 22.18
C ASN A 206 7.85 -7.81 21.39
N GLY A 207 8.34 -6.96 20.49
CA GLY A 207 7.55 -5.98 19.79
C GLY A 207 7.10 -6.41 18.40
N THR A 208 6.26 -5.58 17.85
CA THR A 208 5.85 -5.57 16.45
C THR A 208 6.03 -4.17 15.89
N LEU A 209 6.15 -4.05 14.58
CA LEU A 209 6.30 -2.76 13.89
C LEU A 209 5.45 -2.72 12.62
N ALA A 210 5.04 -1.51 12.25
CA ALA A 210 4.29 -1.24 11.03
C ALA A 210 4.75 0.08 10.40
N ALA A 211 4.78 0.11 9.07
CA ALA A 211 5.19 1.27 8.29
C ALA A 211 4.01 1.92 7.58
N ALA A 212 3.94 3.24 7.56
CA ALA A 212 3.06 4.06 6.73
C ALA A 212 3.49 5.55 6.81
N ASP A 213 3.08 6.37 5.86
CA ASP A 213 3.14 7.83 5.96
C ASP A 213 1.96 8.32 6.82
N PHE A 214 2.16 8.39 8.17
CA PHE A 214 1.08 8.72 9.11
C PHE A 214 0.77 10.22 9.18
N ASN A 215 1.74 11.05 8.81
CA ASN A 215 1.66 12.51 8.90
C ASN A 215 1.48 13.19 7.55
N ASN A 216 1.39 12.42 6.47
CA ASN A 216 1.23 12.87 5.10
C ASN A 216 2.37 13.81 4.62
N ASP A 217 3.63 13.54 5.01
CA ASP A 217 4.79 14.31 4.57
C ASP A 217 5.56 13.65 3.40
N GLY A 218 5.13 12.47 2.96
CA GLY A 218 5.70 11.71 1.85
C GLY A 218 6.85 10.77 2.24
N HIS A 219 7.20 10.69 3.52
CA HIS A 219 8.17 9.74 4.06
C HIS A 219 7.47 8.64 4.83
N ILE A 220 7.93 7.40 4.65
CA ILE A 220 7.32 6.27 5.35
C ILE A 220 7.84 6.22 6.78
N ASP A 221 6.92 6.37 7.72
CA ASP A 221 7.15 6.39 9.16
C ASP A 221 7.03 4.99 9.77
N LEU A 222 7.34 4.85 11.07
CA LEU A 222 7.24 3.59 11.81
C LEU A 222 6.40 3.74 13.09
N ALA A 223 5.53 2.78 13.34
CA ALA A 223 5.00 2.52 14.68
C ALA A 223 5.63 1.24 15.23
N VAL A 224 6.04 1.26 16.49
CA VAL A 224 6.65 0.12 17.17
C VAL A 224 5.95 -0.07 18.52
N SER A 225 5.41 -1.26 18.75
CA SER A 225 4.80 -1.63 20.02
C SER A 225 5.54 -2.80 20.64
N GLY A 226 5.80 -2.77 21.94
CA GLY A 226 6.53 -3.81 22.64
C GLY A 226 6.74 -3.48 24.11
N TRP A 227 7.62 -4.23 24.77
CA TRP A 227 8.06 -3.96 26.12
C TRP A 227 9.25 -3.03 26.14
N SER A 228 9.18 -1.94 26.88
CA SER A 228 10.29 -1.03 27.13
C SER A 228 10.79 -1.14 28.56
N ASP A 229 12.06 -1.51 28.75
CA ASP A 229 12.68 -1.58 30.07
C ASP A 229 12.80 -0.20 30.70
N SER A 230 13.02 0.84 29.93
CA SER A 230 13.08 2.24 30.41
C SER A 230 11.72 2.77 30.87
N ALA A 231 10.63 2.33 30.23
CA ALA A 231 9.27 2.69 30.64
C ALA A 231 8.73 1.72 31.73
N GLY A 232 9.36 0.57 31.94
CA GLY A 232 8.93 -0.45 32.89
C GLY A 232 7.61 -1.12 32.53
N GLY A 233 7.25 -1.17 31.22
CA GLY A 233 5.98 -1.71 30.75
C GLY A 233 5.87 -1.80 29.25
N THR A 234 4.66 -2.18 28.78
CA THR A 234 4.34 -2.13 27.36
C THR A 234 4.26 -0.68 26.90
N TYR A 235 4.89 -0.41 25.78
CA TYR A 235 5.01 0.94 25.21
C TYR A 235 4.78 0.90 23.70
N LEU A 236 4.18 1.95 23.17
CA LEU A 236 4.05 2.18 21.74
C LEU A 236 4.74 3.49 21.39
N SER A 237 5.69 3.42 20.48
CA SER A 237 6.34 4.58 19.87
C SER A 237 5.84 4.78 18.46
N VAL A 238 5.62 6.03 18.09
CA VAL A 238 5.45 6.46 16.71
C VAL A 238 6.68 7.27 16.33
N TYR A 239 7.37 6.85 15.30
CA TYR A 239 8.60 7.42 14.82
C TYR A 239 8.38 8.11 13.49
N LYS A 240 8.52 9.44 13.48
CA LYS A 240 8.53 10.21 12.24
C LYS A 240 9.86 9.98 11.52
N ASN A 241 9.79 9.63 10.24
CA ASN A 241 10.95 9.52 9.36
C ASN A 241 11.42 10.91 8.89
N ASN A 242 12.71 11.17 8.96
CA ASN A 242 13.32 12.42 8.51
C ASN A 242 13.71 12.38 7.00
N GLY A 243 13.41 11.29 6.28
CA GLY A 243 13.67 11.10 4.85
C GLY A 243 15.12 10.72 4.51
N ASP A 244 15.93 10.35 5.50
CA ASP A 244 17.34 9.94 5.35
C ASP A 244 17.67 8.60 6.06
N GLY A 245 16.64 7.85 6.45
CA GLY A 245 16.76 6.64 7.25
C GLY A 245 17.02 6.93 8.74
N THR A 246 16.80 8.16 9.21
CA THR A 246 16.75 8.47 10.64
C THR A 246 15.33 8.81 11.08
N PHE A 247 15.05 8.56 12.35
CA PHE A 247 13.71 8.69 12.91
C PHE A 247 13.71 9.56 14.15
N THR A 248 12.61 10.28 14.36
CA THR A 248 12.33 11.06 15.56
C THR A 248 11.10 10.50 16.25
N ASP A 249 11.24 10.05 17.51
CA ASP A 249 10.11 9.65 18.32
C ASP A 249 9.24 10.88 18.63
N ILE A 250 8.00 10.88 18.10
CA ILE A 250 7.09 12.02 18.24
C ILE A 250 6.45 12.11 19.63
N LYS A 251 6.70 11.13 20.51
CA LYS A 251 6.06 11.03 21.83
C LYS A 251 4.54 11.05 21.69
N ALA A 252 4.01 10.20 20.81
CA ALA A 252 2.58 10.14 20.50
C ALA A 252 1.73 10.16 21.77
N ASP A 253 0.83 11.11 21.86
CA ASP A 253 0.01 11.35 23.03
C ASP A 253 -1.48 11.21 22.68
N THR A 254 -2.30 10.86 23.64
CA THR A 254 -3.75 10.95 23.49
C THR A 254 -4.21 12.37 23.81
N SER A 255 -5.26 12.84 23.15
CA SER A 255 -5.87 14.16 23.41
C SER A 255 -6.34 14.37 24.86
N ALA A 256 -6.31 13.33 25.69
CA ALA A 256 -6.62 13.35 27.12
C ALA A 256 -5.37 13.41 28.03
N GLY A 257 -4.16 13.58 27.47
CA GLY A 257 -2.92 13.72 28.23
C GLY A 257 -2.32 12.40 28.72
N GLY A 258 -2.51 11.30 27.98
CA GLY A 258 -1.88 10.00 28.23
C GLY A 258 -1.17 9.47 26.97
N SER A 259 -0.15 8.65 27.12
CA SER A 259 0.54 8.01 25.99
C SER A 259 -0.35 6.97 25.32
N VAL A 260 -0.14 6.75 24.01
CA VAL A 260 -0.76 5.62 23.28
C VAL A 260 -0.32 4.32 23.94
N ALA A 261 -1.28 3.50 24.34
CA ALA A 261 -0.97 2.27 25.07
C ALA A 261 -0.38 1.22 24.11
N GLY A 262 0.81 0.75 24.43
CA GLY A 262 1.45 -0.35 23.73
C GLY A 262 0.97 -1.72 24.22
N THR A 263 1.30 -2.72 23.44
CA THR A 263 1.10 -4.14 23.73
C THR A 263 2.35 -4.92 23.38
N GLU A 264 2.48 -6.09 23.96
CA GLU A 264 3.40 -7.10 23.51
C GLU A 264 2.64 -8.35 23.05
N LYS A 265 3.32 -9.24 22.35
CA LYS A 265 2.70 -10.49 21.88
C LYS A 265 1.43 -10.22 21.07
N GLY A 266 1.47 -9.26 20.18
CA GLY A 266 0.34 -8.84 19.36
C GLY A 266 0.73 -8.42 17.96
N ASP A 267 -0.08 -7.55 17.40
CA ASP A 267 0.14 -6.93 16.11
C ASP A 267 -0.17 -5.45 16.18
N ILE A 268 0.45 -4.68 15.31
CA ILE A 268 0.17 -3.26 15.10
C ILE A 268 -0.04 -3.01 13.63
N MET A 269 -1.03 -2.18 13.30
CA MET A 269 -1.40 -1.93 11.92
C MET A 269 -1.81 -0.47 11.75
N TRP A 270 -1.31 0.15 10.69
CA TRP A 270 -1.81 1.42 10.20
C TRP A 270 -3.05 1.19 9.33
N ILE A 271 -4.07 2.02 9.54
CA ILE A 271 -5.38 1.93 8.90
C ILE A 271 -6.01 3.32 8.85
N ASP A 272 -6.74 3.65 7.80
CA ASP A 272 -7.61 4.83 7.78
C ASP A 272 -9.03 4.37 8.16
N ALA A 273 -9.30 4.33 9.46
CA ALA A 273 -10.50 3.70 10.01
C ALA A 273 -11.78 4.53 9.85
N ASN A 274 -11.62 5.84 9.62
CA ASN A 274 -12.73 6.79 9.52
C ASN A 274 -12.78 7.50 8.16
N ALA A 275 -11.97 7.08 7.21
CA ALA A 275 -11.87 7.59 5.83
C ALA A 275 -11.57 9.12 5.76
N ASP A 276 -10.76 9.63 6.70
CA ASP A 276 -10.37 11.06 6.73
C ASP A 276 -9.01 11.34 6.05
N GLY A 277 -8.32 10.29 5.57
CA GLY A 277 -7.02 10.37 4.90
C GLY A 277 -5.82 10.35 5.83
N LEU A 278 -6.02 10.29 7.15
CA LEU A 278 -4.96 10.12 8.14
C LEU A 278 -4.83 8.64 8.52
N MET A 279 -3.60 8.19 8.76
CA MET A 279 -3.38 6.83 9.23
C MET A 279 -3.60 6.74 10.73
N ASP A 280 -4.57 5.93 11.13
CA ASP A 280 -4.92 5.55 12.49
C ASP A 280 -4.12 4.33 12.94
N LEU A 281 -4.12 4.01 14.23
CA LEU A 281 -3.42 2.86 14.79
C LEU A 281 -4.39 1.83 15.34
N PHE A 282 -4.37 0.62 14.79
CA PHE A 282 -5.01 -0.55 15.37
C PHE A 282 -3.95 -1.43 16.03
N VAL A 283 -4.18 -1.79 17.31
CA VAL A 283 -3.20 -2.48 18.15
C VAL A 283 -3.86 -3.64 18.88
N THR A 284 -3.30 -4.83 18.74
CA THR A 284 -3.71 -6.01 19.49
C THR A 284 -2.55 -6.52 20.35
N GLY A 285 -2.81 -7.41 21.30
CA GLY A 285 -1.78 -8.04 22.12
C GLY A 285 -2.08 -8.05 23.61
N ALA A 286 -1.06 -8.32 24.42
CA ALA A 286 -1.14 -8.32 25.89
C ALA A 286 -0.67 -6.99 26.47
N SER A 287 -1.35 -6.50 27.52
CA SER A 287 -1.01 -5.22 28.15
C SER A 287 0.14 -5.31 29.17
N SER A 288 0.61 -6.49 29.52
CA SER A 288 1.83 -6.69 30.30
C SER A 288 2.30 -8.15 30.26
N LEU A 289 3.61 -8.37 30.50
CA LEU A 289 4.23 -9.69 30.60
C LEU A 289 3.52 -10.64 31.57
N TYR A 290 2.92 -10.09 32.63
CA TYR A 290 2.40 -10.88 33.76
C TYR A 290 0.88 -10.93 33.80
N SER A 291 0.15 -9.94 33.26
CA SER A 291 -1.30 -9.86 33.41
C SER A 291 -2.08 -10.63 32.37
N TRP A 292 -1.46 -10.98 31.23
CA TRP A 292 -2.09 -11.67 30.10
C TRP A 292 -3.38 -11.02 29.55
N ASN A 293 -3.63 -9.75 29.94
CA ASN A 293 -4.83 -9.03 29.52
C ASN A 293 -4.79 -8.77 28.02
N SER A 294 -5.58 -9.53 27.29
CA SER A 294 -5.73 -9.38 25.85
C SER A 294 -6.39 -8.05 25.51
N LYS A 295 -5.88 -7.37 24.50
CA LYS A 295 -6.35 -6.07 24.03
C LYS A 295 -6.60 -6.10 22.52
N ALA A 296 -7.55 -5.23 22.10
CA ALA A 296 -7.71 -4.75 20.74
C ALA A 296 -8.11 -3.28 20.87
N LEU A 297 -7.28 -2.38 20.39
CA LEU A 297 -7.38 -0.93 20.60
C LEU A 297 -7.30 -0.21 19.26
N LEU A 298 -8.12 0.80 19.08
CA LEU A 298 -8.08 1.70 17.95
C LEU A 298 -7.81 3.12 18.44
N TYR A 299 -6.85 3.79 17.82
CA TYR A 299 -6.50 5.18 18.06
C TYR A 299 -6.63 5.98 16.78
N LEU A 300 -7.56 6.93 16.75
CA LEU A 300 -7.77 7.82 15.62
C LEU A 300 -6.73 8.93 15.62
N ASN A 301 -6.02 9.09 14.53
CA ASN A 301 -5.08 10.16 14.29
C ASN A 301 -5.83 11.49 14.13
N LYS A 302 -5.41 12.52 14.86
CA LYS A 302 -6.01 13.86 14.80
C LYS A 302 -5.11 14.88 14.10
N GLY A 303 -4.03 14.40 13.48
CA GLY A 303 -2.94 15.25 13.04
C GLY A 303 -2.15 15.81 14.22
N ASN A 304 -1.12 16.61 13.94
CA ASN A 304 -0.28 17.25 14.94
C ASN A 304 0.29 16.29 16.01
N ASN A 305 0.60 15.03 15.61
CA ASN A 305 1.14 13.98 16.46
C ASN A 305 0.20 13.54 17.61
N THR A 306 -1.08 13.80 17.49
CA THR A 306 -2.07 13.43 18.52
C THR A 306 -3.00 12.33 18.05
N PHE A 307 -3.33 11.44 18.98
CA PHE A 307 -4.23 10.31 18.75
C PHE A 307 -5.36 10.30 19.79
N THR A 308 -6.56 9.94 19.37
CA THR A 308 -7.69 9.78 20.29
C THR A 308 -8.09 8.32 20.35
N LYS A 309 -8.08 7.73 21.54
CA LYS A 309 -8.57 6.37 21.71
C LYS A 309 -10.04 6.31 21.30
N HIS A 310 -10.35 5.44 20.34
CA HIS A 310 -11.70 5.18 19.92
C HIS A 310 -12.37 4.14 20.83
N THR A 311 -13.63 4.39 21.20
CA THR A 311 -14.41 3.42 22.00
C THR A 311 -14.99 2.38 21.07
N THR A 312 -14.63 1.12 21.28
CA THR A 312 -15.07 -0.03 20.48
C THR A 312 -15.40 -1.20 21.37
N ASP A 313 -16.26 -2.09 20.89
CA ASP A 313 -16.58 -3.38 21.51
C ASP A 313 -15.67 -4.53 21.01
N PHE A 314 -14.46 -4.19 20.61
CA PHE A 314 -13.49 -5.16 20.07
C PHE A 314 -13.14 -6.25 21.10
N VAL A 315 -13.16 -7.49 20.63
CA VAL A 315 -12.71 -8.65 21.42
C VAL A 315 -11.20 -8.61 21.56
N GLY A 316 -10.69 -8.47 22.79
CA GLY A 316 -9.24 -8.45 23.04
C GLY A 316 -8.60 -9.79 22.70
N VAL A 317 -7.49 -9.75 21.94
CA VAL A 317 -6.69 -10.93 21.57
C VAL A 317 -5.20 -10.65 21.76
N LYS A 318 -4.43 -11.71 21.95
CA LYS A 318 -2.95 -11.72 21.99
C LYS A 318 -2.43 -12.85 21.10
N LYS A 319 -1.12 -12.89 20.84
CA LYS A 319 -0.50 -13.83 19.90
C LYS A 319 -1.23 -13.76 18.54
N SER A 320 -1.45 -12.57 18.09
CA SER A 320 -2.44 -12.17 17.09
C SER A 320 -1.80 -11.70 15.80
N GLY A 321 -2.61 -11.68 14.76
CA GLY A 321 -2.37 -10.99 13.50
C GLY A 321 -3.64 -10.27 13.06
N ALA A 322 -3.48 -9.19 12.28
CA ALA A 322 -4.58 -8.36 11.81
C ALA A 322 -4.39 -7.94 10.35
N ALA A 323 -5.49 -7.68 9.66
CA ALA A 323 -5.54 -7.12 8.32
C ALA A 323 -6.77 -6.24 8.17
N TRP A 324 -6.72 -5.30 7.21
CA TRP A 324 -7.81 -4.42 6.90
C TRP A 324 -8.12 -4.41 5.39
N CYS A 325 -9.34 -4.10 5.04
CA CYS A 325 -9.83 -3.88 3.69
C CYS A 325 -11.25 -3.33 3.78
N ASP A 326 -11.76 -2.66 2.76
CA ASP A 326 -13.20 -2.52 2.57
C ASP A 326 -13.73 -3.87 2.05
N LEU A 327 -14.16 -4.73 2.97
CA LEU A 327 -14.51 -6.13 2.69
C LEU A 327 -15.89 -6.28 2.03
N ASN A 328 -16.81 -5.37 2.41
CA ASN A 328 -18.19 -5.40 1.96
C ASN A 328 -18.47 -4.37 0.85
N ASN A 329 -17.46 -3.60 0.45
CA ASN A 329 -17.47 -2.58 -0.59
C ASN A 329 -18.54 -1.48 -0.32
N ASP A 330 -18.60 -1.00 0.93
CA ASP A 330 -19.50 0.09 1.34
C ASP A 330 -18.79 1.44 1.50
N GLY A 331 -17.48 1.49 1.23
CA GLY A 331 -16.61 2.66 1.30
C GLY A 331 -16.08 2.97 2.69
N THR A 332 -16.20 2.03 3.63
CA THR A 332 -15.61 2.10 4.96
C THR A 332 -14.56 1.01 5.14
N THR A 333 -13.64 1.22 6.07
CA THR A 333 -12.58 0.24 6.32
C THR A 333 -13.03 -0.80 7.33
N ASP A 334 -12.91 -2.09 6.98
CA ASP A 334 -13.17 -3.21 7.86
C ASP A 334 -11.87 -3.80 8.39
N ILE A 335 -11.95 -4.43 9.56
CA ILE A 335 -10.80 -5.05 10.23
C ILE A 335 -11.09 -6.53 10.47
N ILE A 336 -10.16 -7.40 10.07
CA ILE A 336 -10.17 -8.80 10.51
C ILE A 336 -8.91 -9.06 11.32
N TYR A 337 -9.08 -9.62 12.52
CA TYR A 337 -7.97 -9.96 13.37
C TYR A 337 -8.22 -11.27 14.12
N ALA A 338 -7.17 -11.99 14.43
CA ALA A 338 -7.26 -13.28 15.07
C ALA A 338 -6.22 -13.44 16.17
N GLY A 339 -6.52 -14.28 17.16
CA GLY A 339 -5.61 -14.55 18.24
C GLY A 339 -6.24 -15.30 19.42
N GLU A 340 -5.52 -15.28 20.52
CA GLU A 340 -5.92 -15.90 21.80
C GLU A 340 -6.60 -14.88 22.70
N THR A 341 -7.83 -15.15 23.10
CA THR A 341 -8.56 -14.33 24.07
C THR A 341 -8.01 -14.47 25.49
N GLN A 342 -8.52 -13.66 26.42
CA GLN A 342 -8.11 -13.70 27.83
C GLN A 342 -8.31 -15.07 28.47
N ASP A 343 -9.36 -15.80 28.10
CA ASP A 343 -9.68 -17.15 28.60
C ASP A 343 -9.02 -18.28 27.78
N GLY A 344 -8.07 -17.94 26.89
CA GLY A 344 -7.25 -18.88 26.14
C GLY A 344 -7.93 -19.47 24.91
N LYS A 345 -9.11 -18.96 24.49
CA LYS A 345 -9.81 -19.44 23.30
C LYS A 345 -9.23 -18.85 22.02
N ALA A 346 -9.27 -19.62 20.96
CA ALA A 346 -8.98 -19.12 19.62
C ALA A 346 -10.16 -18.30 19.07
N LYS A 347 -9.91 -17.11 18.55
CA LYS A 347 -10.91 -16.26 17.92
C LYS A 347 -10.37 -15.65 16.64
N THR A 348 -11.25 -15.57 15.64
CA THR A 348 -11.10 -14.70 14.48
C THR A 348 -12.28 -13.76 14.47
N VAL A 349 -11.99 -12.47 14.54
CA VAL A 349 -12.97 -11.39 14.67
C VAL A 349 -13.05 -10.62 13.37
N VAL A 350 -14.28 -10.37 12.92
CA VAL A 350 -14.60 -9.50 11.78
C VAL A 350 -15.28 -8.26 12.36
N ALA A 351 -14.70 -7.11 12.16
CA ALA A 351 -15.23 -5.82 12.58
C ALA A 351 -15.50 -4.98 11.34
N LEU A 352 -16.77 -4.82 11.00
CA LEU A 352 -17.22 -4.04 9.85
C LEU A 352 -17.34 -2.59 10.25
N GLY A 353 -16.66 -1.71 9.52
CA GLY A 353 -16.73 -0.26 9.70
C GLY A 353 -18.11 0.30 9.34
N LYS A 354 -18.42 1.45 9.88
CA LYS A 354 -19.63 2.20 9.56
C LYS A 354 -19.29 3.66 9.27
N LYS A 355 -20.10 4.31 8.47
CA LYS A 355 -19.90 5.73 8.08
C LYS A 355 -19.88 6.71 9.25
N ASP A 356 -20.39 6.32 10.41
CA ASP A 356 -20.31 7.11 11.63
C ASP A 356 -19.01 6.87 12.44
N GLY A 357 -18.11 6.02 11.93
CA GLY A 357 -16.84 5.64 12.54
C GLY A 357 -16.95 4.55 13.60
N SER A 358 -18.16 4.01 13.88
CA SER A 358 -18.33 2.83 14.73
C SER A 358 -18.10 1.54 13.96
N PHE A 359 -18.02 0.41 14.68
CA PHE A 359 -17.83 -0.91 14.08
C PHE A 359 -18.93 -1.89 14.52
N GLU A 360 -19.30 -2.78 13.62
CA GLU A 360 -20.11 -3.94 13.94
C GLU A 360 -19.24 -5.19 14.06
N VAL A 361 -19.21 -5.79 15.24
CA VAL A 361 -18.21 -6.81 15.60
C VAL A 361 -18.82 -8.20 15.63
N TYR A 362 -18.19 -9.12 14.91
CA TYR A 362 -18.55 -10.53 14.84
C TYR A 362 -17.35 -11.40 15.22
N ASP A 363 -17.51 -12.32 16.17
CA ASP A 363 -16.43 -13.21 16.66
C ASP A 363 -16.68 -14.70 16.36
N ASN A 364 -17.59 -14.99 15.46
CA ASN A 364 -18.05 -16.35 15.15
C ASN A 364 -18.35 -16.61 13.65
N LEU A 365 -17.90 -15.72 12.74
CA LEU A 365 -18.10 -15.89 11.31
C LEU A 365 -17.03 -16.79 10.66
N LEU A 366 -15.84 -16.79 11.23
CA LEU A 366 -14.67 -17.54 10.73
C LEU A 366 -14.17 -18.50 11.81
N SER A 367 -13.48 -19.56 11.41
CA SER A 367 -12.81 -20.45 12.36
C SER A 367 -11.75 -19.68 13.16
N GLY A 368 -11.79 -19.80 14.48
CA GLY A 368 -10.83 -19.14 15.36
C GLY A 368 -9.42 -19.73 15.22
N VAL A 369 -8.41 -18.87 15.10
CA VAL A 369 -7.00 -19.24 15.16
C VAL A 369 -6.26 -18.43 16.23
N ARG A 370 -5.19 -19.01 16.81
CA ARG A 370 -4.38 -18.42 17.89
C ARG A 370 -2.91 -18.85 17.76
N SER A 371 -2.09 -18.45 18.71
CA SER A 371 -0.68 -18.89 18.84
C SER A 371 0.15 -18.62 17.59
N GLY A 372 0.31 -17.34 17.27
CA GLY A 372 0.93 -16.86 16.02
C GLY A 372 -0.10 -16.85 14.91
N ALA A 373 -1.28 -16.30 15.22
CA ALA A 373 -2.29 -16.06 14.20
C ALA A 373 -1.78 -15.06 13.16
N ALA A 374 -1.98 -15.38 11.90
CA ALA A 374 -1.74 -14.51 10.77
C ALA A 374 -3.04 -14.33 9.98
N VAL A 375 -3.30 -13.11 9.54
CA VAL A 375 -4.47 -12.75 8.73
C VAL A 375 -4.00 -11.91 7.56
N SER A 376 -4.53 -12.17 6.37
CA SER A 376 -4.37 -11.34 5.18
C SER A 376 -5.69 -11.21 4.44
N ILE A 377 -5.91 -10.06 3.79
CA ILE A 377 -7.11 -9.79 3.00
C ILE A 377 -6.68 -9.18 1.68
N PHE A 378 -7.08 -9.79 0.58
CA PHE A 378 -6.86 -9.27 -0.77
C PHE A 378 -7.75 -9.95 -1.80
N ASP A 379 -8.23 -9.19 -2.78
CA ASP A 379 -8.93 -9.73 -3.97
C ASP A 379 -7.89 -10.33 -4.94
N TYR A 380 -7.49 -11.60 -4.72
CA TYR A 380 -6.43 -12.25 -5.50
C TYR A 380 -6.87 -12.58 -6.93
N ASN A 381 -8.15 -12.69 -7.18
CA ASN A 381 -8.72 -13.08 -8.47
C ASN A 381 -9.30 -11.89 -9.26
N ALA A 382 -9.22 -10.68 -8.70
CA ALA A 382 -9.68 -9.42 -9.27
C ALA A 382 -11.16 -9.43 -9.69
N ASN A 383 -12.00 -10.13 -8.89
CA ASN A 383 -13.43 -10.23 -9.12
C ASN A 383 -14.26 -9.17 -8.38
N GLY A 384 -13.60 -8.30 -7.60
CA GLY A 384 -14.22 -7.25 -6.78
C GLY A 384 -14.68 -7.72 -5.40
N SER A 385 -14.33 -8.95 -4.99
CA SER A 385 -14.58 -9.50 -3.67
C SER A 385 -13.26 -9.94 -3.04
N ALA A 386 -12.88 -9.36 -1.92
CA ALA A 386 -11.63 -9.73 -1.25
C ALA A 386 -11.76 -11.07 -0.53
N GLU A 387 -10.71 -11.88 -0.60
CA GLU A 387 -10.57 -13.11 0.16
C GLU A 387 -9.82 -12.88 1.46
N VAL A 388 -10.20 -13.66 2.48
CA VAL A 388 -9.60 -13.66 3.82
C VAL A 388 -8.78 -14.93 4.01
N VAL A 389 -7.51 -14.77 4.35
CA VAL A 389 -6.61 -15.87 4.67
C VAL A 389 -6.34 -15.86 6.16
N CYS A 390 -6.57 -16.98 6.82
CA CYS A 390 -6.29 -17.18 8.24
C CYS A 390 -5.34 -18.35 8.45
N MET A 391 -4.30 -18.15 9.27
CA MET A 391 -3.38 -19.21 9.71
C MET A 391 -3.09 -19.08 11.19
N GLY A 392 -3.01 -20.21 11.90
CA GLY A 392 -2.66 -20.27 13.31
C GLY A 392 -3.08 -21.59 13.92
N TRP A 393 -2.84 -21.78 15.22
CA TRP A 393 -3.37 -22.94 15.91
C TRP A 393 -4.87 -22.77 16.16
N GLY A 394 -5.68 -23.62 15.52
CA GLY A 394 -7.14 -23.61 15.63
C GLY A 394 -7.68 -24.98 16.05
N ASP A 395 -8.87 -24.98 16.62
CA ASP A 395 -9.52 -26.21 17.05
C ASP A 395 -10.03 -27.03 15.85
N ASN A 396 -10.52 -26.35 14.81
CA ASN A 396 -11.04 -26.99 13.60
C ASN A 396 -10.05 -26.90 12.44
N GLU A 397 -9.62 -25.70 12.12
CA GLU A 397 -8.76 -25.39 10.97
C GLU A 397 -7.57 -24.54 11.42
N LYS A 398 -6.43 -24.79 10.82
CA LYS A 398 -5.20 -24.08 11.11
C LYS A 398 -4.75 -23.18 9.97
N PHE A 399 -5.23 -23.47 8.75
CA PHE A 399 -5.01 -22.67 7.56
C PHE A 399 -6.23 -22.76 6.67
N ALA A 400 -6.81 -21.63 6.30
CA ALA A 400 -7.96 -21.55 5.42
C ALA A 400 -8.01 -20.23 4.65
N VAL A 401 -8.60 -20.29 3.46
CA VAL A 401 -8.96 -19.14 2.63
C VAL A 401 -10.47 -19.07 2.56
N TYR A 402 -11.03 -17.89 2.76
CA TYR A 402 -12.47 -17.65 2.76
C TYR A 402 -12.82 -16.54 1.78
N THR A 403 -13.98 -16.64 1.17
CA THR A 403 -14.63 -15.59 0.37
C THR A 403 -16.02 -15.32 0.91
N ASP A 404 -16.53 -14.09 0.74
CA ASP A 404 -17.94 -13.81 1.06
C ASP A 404 -18.84 -14.34 -0.08
N ALA A 405 -19.61 -15.37 0.24
CA ALA A 405 -20.48 -16.04 -0.73
C ALA A 405 -21.70 -15.19 -1.15
N ASN A 406 -22.05 -14.17 -0.37
CA ASN A 406 -23.27 -13.39 -0.55
C ASN A 406 -22.99 -11.89 -0.79
N LEU A 407 -21.75 -11.53 -1.08
CA LEU A 407 -21.39 -10.15 -1.37
C LEU A 407 -22.20 -9.61 -2.55
N LYS A 408 -22.98 -8.55 -2.32
CA LYS A 408 -23.88 -7.97 -3.32
C LYS A 408 -23.25 -6.88 -4.14
N THR A 409 -22.36 -6.12 -3.52
CA THR A 409 -21.66 -5.03 -4.17
C THR A 409 -20.24 -5.44 -4.43
N LEU A 410 -19.86 -5.54 -5.69
CA LEU A 410 -18.47 -5.80 -6.09
C LEU A 410 -17.72 -4.47 -6.17
N ASN A 411 -16.49 -4.45 -5.70
CA ASN A 411 -15.63 -3.26 -5.83
C ASN A 411 -15.39 -2.91 -7.30
N THR A 412 -15.33 -1.62 -7.58
CA THR A 412 -14.94 -1.09 -8.89
C THR A 412 -13.57 -0.42 -8.77
N ARG A 413 -12.74 -0.61 -9.79
CA ARG A 413 -11.42 0.04 -9.80
C ARG A 413 -11.55 1.55 -9.80
N PRO A 414 -10.73 2.28 -9.05
CA PRO A 414 -10.72 3.74 -9.06
C PRO A 414 -10.24 4.27 -10.42
N THR A 415 -10.56 5.53 -10.69
CA THR A 415 -10.03 6.23 -11.88
C THR A 415 -8.60 6.69 -11.63
N ALA A 416 -7.80 6.77 -12.70
CA ALA A 416 -6.45 7.28 -12.61
C ALA A 416 -6.45 8.80 -12.28
N PRO A 417 -5.42 9.30 -11.58
CA PRO A 417 -5.20 10.72 -11.36
C PRO A 417 -5.09 11.52 -12.67
N THR A 418 -5.29 12.83 -12.59
CA THR A 418 -5.24 13.73 -13.75
C THR A 418 -4.36 14.94 -13.47
N ASN A 419 -4.08 15.74 -14.50
CA ASN A 419 -3.32 16.99 -14.39
C ASN A 419 -1.95 16.81 -13.69
N LEU A 420 -1.16 15.83 -14.15
CA LEU A 420 0.17 15.55 -13.63
C LEU A 420 1.14 16.69 -13.98
N GLN A 421 1.81 17.25 -13.00
CA GLN A 421 2.79 18.32 -13.16
C GLN A 421 4.08 18.00 -12.42
N ILE A 422 5.19 18.50 -12.92
CA ILE A 422 6.52 18.41 -12.32
C ILE A 422 7.15 19.79 -12.24
N GLN A 423 7.71 20.11 -11.08
CA GLN A 423 8.42 21.36 -10.83
C GLN A 423 9.80 21.06 -10.25
N ASN A 424 10.84 21.73 -10.76
CA ASN A 424 12.17 21.67 -10.12
C ASN A 424 12.17 22.40 -8.79
N GLU A 425 12.80 21.78 -7.81
CA GLU A 425 13.14 22.38 -6.53
C GLU A 425 14.67 22.40 -6.31
N ALA A 426 15.14 23.04 -5.25
CA ALA A 426 16.57 23.18 -4.98
C ALA A 426 17.28 21.83 -4.77
N ASP A 427 16.56 20.85 -4.25
CA ASP A 427 17.05 19.52 -3.84
C ASP A 427 16.29 18.37 -4.49
N GLY A 428 15.74 18.58 -5.70
CA GLY A 428 15.03 17.55 -6.44
C GLY A 428 13.89 18.08 -7.30
N ALA A 429 12.78 17.36 -7.35
CA ALA A 429 11.58 17.75 -8.07
C ALA A 429 10.31 17.49 -7.23
N LEU A 430 9.34 18.37 -7.36
CA LEU A 430 8.00 18.20 -6.80
C LEU A 430 7.05 17.72 -7.91
N LEU A 431 6.43 16.57 -7.69
CA LEU A 431 5.39 15.98 -8.51
C LEU A 431 4.03 16.33 -7.92
N THR A 432 3.06 16.74 -8.73
CA THR A 432 1.70 17.05 -8.27
C THR A 432 0.66 16.53 -9.24
N TRP A 433 -0.55 16.27 -8.76
CA TRP A 433 -1.67 15.76 -9.55
C TRP A 433 -3.03 16.10 -8.94
N ASN A 434 -4.08 15.97 -9.74
CA ASN A 434 -5.45 15.98 -9.25
C ASN A 434 -5.88 14.55 -8.88
N ALA A 435 -6.69 14.41 -7.83
CA ALA A 435 -7.22 13.14 -7.38
C ALA A 435 -7.91 12.34 -8.49
N GLY A 436 -7.81 11.02 -8.43
CA GLY A 436 -8.76 10.14 -9.06
C GLY A 436 -10.12 10.17 -8.34
N THR A 437 -11.05 9.36 -8.79
CA THR A 437 -12.34 9.15 -8.15
C THR A 437 -12.61 7.65 -8.05
N ASP A 438 -13.41 7.29 -7.10
CA ASP A 438 -13.92 5.94 -6.93
C ASP A 438 -15.41 5.98 -6.57
N ARG A 439 -16.11 4.89 -6.85
CA ARG A 439 -17.55 4.80 -6.57
C ARG A 439 -17.82 4.53 -5.10
N GLU A 440 -17.00 3.67 -4.50
CA GLU A 440 -17.16 3.18 -3.14
C GLU A 440 -16.34 4.03 -2.16
N THR A 441 -15.05 4.20 -2.44
CA THR A 441 -14.09 4.88 -1.55
C THR A 441 -14.21 6.40 -1.66
N PRO A 442 -14.42 7.13 -0.55
CA PRO A 442 -14.38 8.59 -0.55
C PRO A 442 -13.03 9.13 -1.01
N VAL A 443 -13.03 10.27 -1.72
CA VAL A 443 -11.79 10.88 -2.25
C VAL A 443 -10.74 11.17 -1.17
N ALA A 444 -11.15 11.45 0.06
CA ALA A 444 -10.26 11.70 1.19
C ALA A 444 -9.48 10.44 1.60
N ALA A 445 -10.07 9.26 1.43
CA ALA A 445 -9.47 7.97 1.76
C ALA A 445 -8.69 7.31 0.60
N LEU A 446 -8.72 7.91 -0.60
CA LEU A 446 -7.92 7.44 -1.72
C LEU A 446 -6.43 7.66 -1.45
N ARG A 447 -5.62 6.68 -1.85
CA ARG A 447 -4.18 6.74 -1.74
C ARG A 447 -3.52 6.66 -3.10
N TYR A 448 -2.23 6.98 -3.13
CA TYR A 448 -1.49 7.09 -4.38
C TYR A 448 -0.19 6.32 -4.34
N ASN A 449 0.08 5.58 -5.40
CA ASN A 449 1.37 4.96 -5.68
C ASN A 449 2.04 5.73 -6.82
N VAL A 450 3.30 6.09 -6.64
CA VAL A 450 4.09 6.86 -7.60
C VAL A 450 5.19 5.99 -8.18
N PHE A 451 5.40 6.04 -9.48
CA PHE A 451 6.63 5.54 -10.09
C PHE A 451 7.44 6.66 -10.73
N ILE A 452 8.75 6.46 -10.78
CA ILE A 452 9.71 7.35 -11.42
C ILE A 452 10.64 6.51 -12.29
N LYS A 453 10.75 6.86 -13.56
CA LYS A 453 11.73 6.31 -14.48
C LYS A 453 12.79 7.36 -14.79
N LEU A 454 14.02 7.06 -14.48
CA LEU A 454 15.16 7.94 -14.76
C LEU A 454 15.72 7.70 -16.17
N LYS A 455 16.40 8.70 -16.73
CA LYS A 455 17.04 8.63 -18.05
C LYS A 455 18.17 7.60 -18.14
N ASN A 456 18.72 7.18 -17.01
CA ASN A 456 19.70 6.08 -16.94
C ASN A 456 19.05 4.69 -17.01
N GLY A 457 17.70 4.62 -17.10
CA GLY A 457 16.92 3.39 -17.21
C GLY A 457 16.43 2.81 -15.87
N GLN A 458 16.84 3.38 -14.73
CA GLN A 458 16.34 2.93 -13.43
C GLN A 458 14.86 3.28 -13.28
N VAL A 459 14.10 2.35 -12.70
CA VAL A 459 12.67 2.52 -12.38
C VAL A 459 12.48 2.29 -10.89
N PHE A 460 11.84 3.21 -10.22
CA PHE A 460 11.47 3.14 -8.83
C PHE A 460 9.97 3.23 -8.68
N THR A 461 9.40 2.45 -7.79
CA THR A 461 7.98 2.52 -7.41
C THR A 461 7.87 2.57 -5.90
N MET A 462 7.00 3.41 -5.38
CA MET A 462 6.72 3.47 -3.94
C MET A 462 6.24 2.12 -3.41
N ILE A 463 5.27 1.54 -4.13
CA ILE A 463 4.78 0.18 -3.95
C ILE A 463 5.10 -0.57 -5.23
N PRO A 464 5.80 -1.71 -5.17
CA PRO A 464 6.14 -2.49 -6.35
C PRO A 464 4.92 -2.78 -7.22
N ALA A 465 4.97 -2.32 -8.46
CA ALA A 465 3.89 -2.43 -9.43
C ALA A 465 4.41 -2.51 -10.87
N ASN A 466 3.67 -3.17 -11.72
CA ASN A 466 3.91 -3.14 -13.16
C ASN A 466 3.48 -1.77 -13.71
N ILE A 467 4.43 -0.94 -14.10
CA ILE A 467 4.16 0.44 -14.54
C ILE A 467 3.38 0.53 -15.86
N THR A 468 3.27 -0.57 -16.61
CA THR A 468 2.51 -0.62 -17.87
C THR A 468 1.05 -0.98 -17.63
N THR A 469 0.78 -1.97 -16.78
CA THR A 469 -0.58 -2.47 -16.51
C THR A 469 -1.24 -1.78 -15.31
N GLY A 470 -0.44 -1.26 -14.39
CA GLY A 470 -0.90 -0.74 -13.09
C GLY A 470 -1.15 -1.83 -12.05
N SER A 471 -0.91 -3.10 -12.36
CA SER A 471 -1.06 -4.18 -11.39
C SER A 471 0.02 -4.10 -10.32
N LEU A 472 -0.36 -4.21 -9.05
CA LEU A 472 0.62 -4.33 -7.96
C LEU A 472 1.39 -5.65 -8.12
N ILE A 473 2.65 -5.64 -7.77
CA ILE A 473 3.51 -6.83 -7.64
C ILE A 473 3.48 -7.32 -6.19
N ILE A 474 3.52 -6.36 -5.26
CA ILE A 474 3.41 -6.60 -3.82
C ILE A 474 2.33 -5.63 -3.28
N PRO A 475 1.25 -6.12 -2.66
CA PRO A 475 0.12 -5.28 -2.25
C PRO A 475 0.36 -4.59 -0.89
N ASN A 476 1.54 -4.00 -0.68
CA ASN A 476 1.87 -3.24 0.54
C ASN A 476 1.32 -1.81 0.47
N VAL A 477 -0.01 -1.70 0.47
CA VAL A 477 -0.73 -0.43 0.27
C VAL A 477 -0.54 0.58 1.41
N ASN A 478 -0.02 0.17 2.55
CA ASN A 478 0.30 1.10 3.65
C ASN A 478 1.46 2.04 3.30
N ASN A 479 2.31 1.68 2.32
CA ASN A 479 3.34 2.56 1.79
C ASN A 479 2.82 3.61 0.80
N ALA A 480 1.53 3.58 0.43
CA ALA A 480 0.91 4.61 -0.40
C ALA A 480 0.72 5.91 0.38
N ILE A 481 0.84 7.04 -0.30
CA ILE A 481 0.60 8.36 0.27
C ILE A 481 -0.83 8.83 0.05
N ALA A 482 -1.35 9.65 0.97
CA ALA A 482 -2.67 10.29 0.83
C ALA A 482 -2.58 11.67 0.16
N THR A 483 -1.41 12.31 0.16
CA THR A 483 -1.17 13.61 -0.48
C THR A 483 -1.24 13.51 -2.01
N ARG A 484 -1.53 14.63 -2.64
CA ARG A 484 -1.52 14.78 -4.10
C ARG A 484 -0.26 15.47 -4.60
N SER A 485 0.80 15.27 -3.86
CA SER A 485 2.15 15.72 -4.19
C SER A 485 3.17 14.76 -3.63
N PHE A 486 4.29 14.63 -4.32
CA PHE A 486 5.42 13.80 -3.88
C PHE A 486 6.73 14.47 -4.27
N LYS A 487 7.65 14.56 -3.33
CA LYS A 487 8.97 15.13 -3.56
C LYS A 487 9.98 14.01 -3.83
N VAL A 488 10.72 14.14 -4.91
CA VAL A 488 11.78 13.20 -5.31
C VAL A 488 13.14 13.88 -5.26
N LYS A 489 14.17 13.15 -4.86
CA LYS A 489 15.54 13.66 -4.82
C LYS A 489 16.17 13.86 -6.20
N ALA A 490 15.61 13.21 -7.26
CA ALA A 490 16.07 13.39 -8.62
C ALA A 490 15.62 14.73 -9.19
N SER A 491 16.49 15.40 -9.96
CA SER A 491 16.12 16.59 -10.73
C SER A 491 15.08 16.24 -11.79
N ALA A 492 14.15 17.14 -12.09
CA ALA A 492 13.18 16.93 -13.17
C ALA A 492 13.87 16.67 -14.52
N SER A 493 15.08 17.21 -14.72
CA SER A 493 15.86 16.96 -15.95
C SER A 493 16.37 15.52 -16.06
N ASP A 494 16.50 14.78 -14.97
CA ASP A 494 17.00 13.40 -14.93
C ASP A 494 15.86 12.38 -15.04
N ILE A 495 14.62 12.81 -14.85
CA ILE A 495 13.42 12.00 -14.96
C ILE A 495 13.05 11.87 -16.45
N GLU A 496 12.95 10.63 -16.95
CA GLU A 496 12.44 10.32 -18.30
C GLU A 496 10.91 10.38 -18.32
N SER A 497 10.29 9.71 -17.35
CA SER A 497 8.85 9.69 -17.15
C SER A 497 8.53 9.39 -15.70
N TRP A 498 7.35 9.79 -15.28
CA TRP A 498 6.80 9.44 -13.97
C TRP A 498 5.30 9.24 -14.09
N GLY A 499 4.73 8.57 -13.13
CA GLY A 499 3.29 8.35 -13.14
C GLY A 499 2.76 8.10 -11.75
N VAL A 500 1.47 8.22 -11.63
CA VAL A 500 0.74 8.01 -10.38
C VAL A 500 -0.55 7.24 -10.64
N GLN A 501 -0.84 6.30 -9.76
CA GLN A 501 -2.09 5.54 -9.75
C GLN A 501 -2.84 5.77 -8.46
N THR A 502 -4.16 5.68 -8.51
CA THR A 502 -5.04 5.72 -7.35
C THR A 502 -5.20 4.31 -6.78
N ILE A 503 -5.29 4.22 -5.45
CA ILE A 503 -5.60 2.99 -4.70
C ILE A 503 -6.82 3.28 -3.83
N ASP A 504 -7.82 2.41 -3.86
CA ASP A 504 -9.02 2.46 -3.02
C ASP A 504 -8.87 1.68 -1.70
N GLN A 505 -9.87 1.72 -0.83
CA GLN A 505 -9.86 0.98 0.44
C GLN A 505 -10.06 -0.53 0.29
N ALA A 506 -10.57 -0.99 -0.84
CA ALA A 506 -10.57 -2.42 -1.21
C ALA A 506 -9.21 -2.89 -1.76
N LYS A 507 -8.20 -2.00 -1.78
CA LYS A 507 -6.83 -2.22 -2.30
C LYS A 507 -6.76 -2.45 -3.80
N SER A 508 -7.79 -2.09 -4.55
CA SER A 508 -7.78 -2.06 -6.00
C SER A 508 -7.05 -0.82 -6.52
N THR A 509 -6.44 -0.94 -7.69
CA THR A 509 -5.64 0.13 -8.31
C THR A 509 -6.17 0.55 -9.66
N SER A 510 -6.06 1.85 -9.97
CA SER A 510 -6.20 2.33 -11.35
C SER A 510 -4.99 1.92 -12.20
N SER A 511 -5.05 2.14 -13.51
CA SER A 511 -3.84 2.25 -14.30
C SER A 511 -3.04 3.50 -13.86
N PHE A 512 -1.72 3.50 -14.12
CA PHE A 512 -0.94 4.72 -13.94
C PHE A 512 -1.37 5.80 -14.95
N ALA A 513 -1.67 7.01 -14.46
CA ALA A 513 -1.56 8.21 -15.27
C ALA A 513 -0.08 8.52 -15.42
N VAL A 514 0.42 8.70 -16.65
CA VAL A 514 1.86 8.86 -16.92
C VAL A 514 2.13 10.24 -17.46
N ALA A 515 3.04 10.96 -16.81
CA ALA A 515 3.61 12.20 -17.32
C ALA A 515 4.94 11.88 -18.01
N GLN A 516 5.06 12.30 -19.25
CA GLN A 516 6.34 12.26 -19.97
C GLN A 516 7.02 13.62 -19.81
N THR A 517 8.22 13.64 -19.25
CA THR A 517 9.00 14.88 -19.07
C THR A 517 9.69 15.33 -20.36
N THR A 518 9.71 14.46 -21.38
CA THR A 518 10.23 14.76 -22.71
C THR A 518 9.11 14.69 -23.73
N GLY A 519 8.53 15.84 -24.04
CA GLY A 519 7.72 16.03 -25.24
C GLY A 519 6.22 16.14 -25.03
N ILE A 520 5.81 17.36 -24.93
CA ILE A 520 4.52 17.93 -25.32
C ILE A 520 3.31 17.43 -24.49
N SER A 521 3.08 18.11 -23.36
CA SER A 521 1.73 18.33 -22.87
C SER A 521 0.86 18.92 -24.00
N ASN A 522 -0.47 18.69 -23.92
CA ASN A 522 -1.45 19.45 -24.70
C ASN A 522 -1.37 20.93 -24.29
N THR A 523 -0.27 21.60 -24.63
CA THR A 523 -0.09 23.03 -24.44
C THR A 523 -0.30 23.69 -25.74
N THR A 524 -1.23 24.62 -25.78
CA THR A 524 -1.23 25.67 -26.78
C THR A 524 0.14 26.35 -26.66
N VAL A 525 1.06 26.03 -27.58
CA VAL A 525 2.35 26.72 -27.63
C VAL A 525 2.08 28.08 -28.25
N GLN A 526 1.81 29.08 -27.43
CA GLN A 526 1.84 30.48 -27.83
C GLN A 526 3.30 30.96 -27.89
N GLU A 527 3.96 30.71 -28.99
CA GLU A 527 5.17 31.45 -29.33
C GLU A 527 5.11 31.88 -30.81
N GLY A 528 4.60 33.06 -30.99
CA GLY A 528 4.82 33.94 -32.14
C GLY A 528 4.68 33.31 -33.53
N ASN A 529 3.51 33.41 -34.15
CA ASN A 529 3.14 33.28 -35.56
C ASN A 529 2.42 31.99 -36.01
N ALA A 530 2.21 30.99 -35.18
CA ALA A 530 1.26 29.90 -35.38
C ALA A 530 0.87 29.29 -34.06
N ASP A 531 -0.42 29.26 -33.73
CA ASP A 531 -0.95 28.55 -32.55
C ASP A 531 -1.24 27.11 -32.95
N ILE A 532 -0.58 26.17 -32.30
CA ILE A 532 -0.79 24.74 -32.55
C ILE A 532 -1.55 24.15 -31.39
N THR A 533 -2.72 23.58 -31.65
CA THR A 533 -3.53 22.84 -30.68
C THR A 533 -3.54 21.38 -31.06
N PHE A 534 -3.04 20.50 -30.16
CA PHE A 534 -3.12 19.05 -30.34
C PHE A 534 -4.48 18.56 -29.85
N THR A 535 -5.10 17.65 -30.61
CA THR A 535 -6.38 17.01 -30.28
C THR A 535 -6.17 15.50 -30.04
N GLN A 536 -7.18 14.81 -29.55
CA GLN A 536 -7.10 13.35 -29.37
C GLN A 536 -6.80 12.61 -30.67
N ASN A 537 -7.23 13.14 -31.82
CA ASN A 537 -7.15 12.49 -33.14
C ASN A 537 -6.33 13.30 -34.13
N GLY A 538 -5.35 14.10 -33.70
CA GLY A 538 -4.53 14.90 -34.60
C GLY A 538 -4.13 16.25 -34.03
N PHE A 539 -4.15 17.29 -34.87
CA PHE A 539 -3.77 18.65 -34.48
C PHE A 539 -4.51 19.72 -35.30
N GLN A 540 -4.60 20.91 -34.75
CA GLN A 540 -5.08 22.11 -35.41
C GLN A 540 -3.99 23.18 -35.34
N ILE A 541 -3.77 23.89 -36.44
CA ILE A 541 -2.83 25.02 -36.54
C ILE A 541 -3.61 26.26 -36.96
N ASN A 542 -3.50 27.34 -36.19
CA ASN A 542 -3.98 28.67 -36.55
C ASN A 542 -2.75 29.52 -36.86
N ALA A 543 -2.55 29.84 -38.14
CA ALA A 543 -1.38 30.57 -38.60
C ALA A 543 -1.64 32.08 -38.63
N THR A 544 -0.77 32.86 -37.98
CA THR A 544 -0.74 34.32 -38.01
C THR A 544 0.28 34.85 -39.03
N GLN A 545 0.93 33.94 -39.77
CA GLN A 545 1.77 34.19 -40.95
C GLN A 545 1.83 32.92 -41.81
N ASP A 546 2.34 33.01 -43.04
CA ASP A 546 2.51 31.82 -43.87
C ASP A 546 3.40 30.79 -43.19
N ALA A 547 2.91 29.54 -43.12
CA ALA A 547 3.59 28.40 -42.48
C ALA A 547 3.58 27.18 -43.41
N HIS A 548 4.67 26.43 -43.46
CA HIS A 548 4.75 25.14 -44.12
C HIS A 548 4.79 24.03 -43.05
N ILE A 549 3.94 23.03 -43.17
CA ILE A 549 3.91 21.87 -42.31
C ILE A 549 4.36 20.64 -43.06
N TYR A 550 5.05 19.77 -42.35
CA TYR A 550 5.46 18.45 -42.81
C TYR A 550 5.16 17.45 -41.69
N LEU A 551 4.40 16.42 -42.01
CA LEU A 551 4.06 15.33 -41.09
C LEU A 551 4.79 14.07 -41.51
N TYR A 552 5.45 13.42 -40.58
CA TYR A 552 6.21 12.19 -40.80
C TYR A 552 5.71 11.08 -39.89
N ASP A 553 5.85 9.84 -40.34
CA ASP A 553 5.77 8.68 -39.43
C ASP A 553 7.05 8.56 -38.57
N VAL A 554 7.07 7.58 -37.64
CA VAL A 554 8.23 7.35 -36.77
C VAL A 554 9.47 6.79 -37.51
N ALA A 555 9.29 6.28 -38.71
CA ALA A 555 10.37 5.82 -39.60
C ALA A 555 10.98 6.97 -40.42
N GLY A 556 10.41 8.17 -40.36
CA GLY A 556 10.86 9.35 -41.08
C GLY A 556 10.26 9.49 -42.48
N ASN A 557 9.25 8.68 -42.84
CA ASN A 557 8.55 8.83 -44.12
C ASN A 557 7.61 10.03 -44.05
N LEU A 558 7.63 10.88 -45.07
CA LEU A 558 6.73 12.03 -45.19
C LEU A 558 5.31 11.53 -45.53
N LEU A 559 4.38 11.83 -44.66
CA LEU A 559 2.96 11.46 -44.80
C LEU A 559 2.12 12.58 -45.40
N GLU A 560 2.42 13.83 -45.00
CA GLU A 560 1.65 14.98 -45.39
C GLU A 560 2.55 16.24 -45.48
N GLN A 561 2.26 17.11 -46.45
CA GLN A 561 2.87 18.42 -46.58
C GLN A 561 1.80 19.42 -46.96
N GLN A 562 1.72 20.54 -46.23
CA GLN A 562 0.76 21.62 -46.47
C GLN A 562 1.38 23.00 -46.29
N THR A 563 0.83 23.98 -47.00
CA THR A 563 1.13 25.40 -46.80
C THR A 563 -0.11 26.09 -46.24
N ILE A 564 0.02 26.62 -45.02
CA ILE A 564 -1.05 27.33 -44.32
C ILE A 564 -0.81 28.82 -44.50
N LYS A 565 -1.80 29.51 -45.06
CA LYS A 565 -1.71 30.95 -45.30
C LYS A 565 -1.97 31.74 -44.01
N ASN A 566 -1.42 32.97 -44.00
CA ASN A 566 -1.66 33.91 -42.91
C ASN A 566 -3.17 34.07 -42.62
N ASN A 567 -3.53 34.09 -41.33
CA ASN A 567 -4.90 34.17 -40.81
C ASN A 567 -5.85 33.04 -41.28
N THR A 568 -5.31 31.85 -41.55
CA THR A 568 -6.09 30.64 -41.82
C THR A 568 -5.78 29.54 -40.80
N SER A 569 -6.72 28.62 -40.65
CA SER A 569 -6.56 27.43 -39.83
C SER A 569 -6.48 26.16 -40.67
N TYR A 570 -5.74 25.20 -40.18
CA TYR A 570 -5.64 23.86 -40.75
C TYR A 570 -5.82 22.81 -39.65
N THR A 571 -6.65 21.81 -39.94
CA THR A 571 -6.88 20.68 -39.03
C THR A 571 -6.53 19.38 -39.72
N SER A 572 -5.70 18.55 -39.09
CA SER A 572 -5.38 17.21 -39.55
C SER A 572 -5.98 16.17 -38.57
N HIS A 573 -6.62 15.16 -39.14
CA HIS A 573 -7.13 13.99 -38.42
C HIS A 573 -6.26 12.80 -38.77
N LEU A 574 -5.61 12.21 -37.74
CA LEU A 574 -4.64 11.15 -37.91
C LEU A 574 -5.19 9.83 -37.41
N PRO A 575 -4.94 8.71 -38.09
CA PRO A 575 -5.13 7.40 -37.54
C PRO A 575 -4.38 7.24 -36.19
N LYS A 576 -4.78 6.26 -35.39
CA LYS A 576 -4.09 5.94 -34.16
C LYS A 576 -2.61 5.65 -34.40
N GLY A 577 -1.71 6.40 -33.77
CA GLY A 577 -0.28 6.28 -33.99
C GLY A 577 0.54 7.43 -33.43
N VAL A 578 1.84 7.36 -33.67
CA VAL A 578 2.81 8.37 -33.28
C VAL A 578 3.39 9.00 -34.56
N TYR A 579 3.44 10.33 -34.59
CA TYR A 579 3.86 11.11 -35.76
C TYR A 579 4.83 12.22 -35.34
N ILE A 580 5.57 12.75 -36.33
CA ILE A 580 6.46 13.89 -36.15
C ILE A 580 5.94 15.02 -37.04
N LEU A 581 5.48 16.12 -36.42
CA LEU A 581 5.03 17.34 -37.11
C LEU A 581 6.16 18.37 -37.11
N LYS A 582 6.59 18.80 -38.27
CA LYS A 582 7.51 19.91 -38.44
C LYS A 582 6.75 21.12 -38.99
N VAL A 583 6.87 22.28 -38.33
CA VAL A 583 6.27 23.56 -38.75
C VAL A 583 7.38 24.52 -39.04
N GLN A 584 7.37 25.07 -40.27
CA GLN A 584 8.35 26.05 -40.76
C GLN A 584 7.65 27.36 -41.06
N THR A 585 8.15 28.42 -40.47
CA THR A 585 7.73 29.79 -40.73
C THR A 585 8.95 30.61 -41.18
N ASN A 586 8.73 31.83 -41.71
CA ASN A 586 9.84 32.72 -42.09
C ASN A 586 10.80 33.07 -40.94
N LYS A 587 10.38 32.85 -39.68
CA LYS A 587 11.14 33.22 -38.50
C LYS A 587 11.67 32.04 -37.71
N LYS A 588 11.06 30.84 -37.81
CA LYS A 588 11.38 29.70 -36.94
C LYS A 588 11.00 28.36 -37.57
N ASN A 589 11.79 27.32 -37.27
CA ASN A 589 11.45 25.92 -37.53
C ASN A 589 11.17 25.24 -36.17
N GLN A 590 10.03 24.54 -36.07
CA GLN A 590 9.61 23.82 -34.88
C GLN A 590 9.28 22.37 -35.24
N THR A 591 9.58 21.45 -34.34
CA THR A 591 9.29 20.03 -34.52
C THR A 591 8.55 19.52 -33.30
N PHE A 592 7.44 18.81 -33.54
CA PHE A 592 6.55 18.32 -32.52
C PHE A 592 6.33 16.81 -32.71
N LYS A 593 6.20 16.08 -31.60
CA LYS A 593 5.69 14.71 -31.60
C LYS A 593 4.18 14.77 -31.45
N VAL A 594 3.44 14.17 -32.34
CA VAL A 594 1.96 14.10 -32.33
C VAL A 594 1.57 12.67 -32.01
N ILE A 595 0.70 12.47 -31.01
CA ILE A 595 0.14 11.16 -30.66
C ILE A 595 -1.36 11.21 -30.93
N SER A 596 -1.83 10.40 -31.89
CA SER A 596 -3.24 10.17 -32.13
C SER A 596 -3.68 8.89 -31.41
N LYS A 597 -4.74 8.98 -30.60
CA LYS A 597 -5.25 7.90 -29.71
C LYS A 597 -6.40 7.12 -30.34
#